data_055b7fe09ce16ae69f036088bd4f9c85
#
_entry.id   055b7fe09ce16ae69f036088bd4f9c85
#
_cell.length_a   1.000
_cell.length_b   1.000
_cell.length_c   1.000
_cell.angle_alpha   90.00
_cell.angle_beta   90.00
_cell.angle_gamma   90.00
#
_symmetry.space_group_name_H-M   'P 1'
#
loop_
_entity.id
_entity.type
_entity.pdbx_description
1 polymer ?
#
loop_
_entity_poly.entity_id
_entity_poly.type
_entity_poly.pdbx_seq_one_letter_code
_entity_poly.pdbx_strand_id
1 'polypeptide(L)'
;MQTITTSYAGPTNTRGSRILVKSWLKNKAFGWDYSLNSEANHKVAAQQLVDVLNADRIKQGYADFQWSIVAAGSMPDGKGNAYIIDLIEAK
;
A
#
# COMPACT_ATOMS: atom_id res chain seq x y z
N MET A 1 15.17 -0.03 2.64
CA MET A 1 14.24 0.80 1.81
C MET A 1 13.61 -0.09 0.75
N GLN A 2 12.29 -0.05 0.63
CA GLN A 2 11.55 -0.86 -0.35
C GLN A 2 10.50 -0.01 -1.03
N THR A 3 9.96 -0.51 -2.15
CA THR A 3 8.93 0.19 -2.91
C THR A 3 7.65 -0.63 -2.94
N ILE A 4 6.53 0.05 -2.70
CA ILE A 4 5.18 -0.49 -2.87
C ILE A 4 4.56 0.23 -4.06
N THR A 5 3.87 -0.51 -4.93
CA THR A 5 3.15 0.10 -6.04
C THR A 5 1.66 -0.13 -5.89
N THR A 6 0.86 0.84 -6.33
CA THR A 6 -0.60 0.75 -6.34
C THR A 6 -1.11 0.98 -7.75
N SER A 7 -2.18 0.26 -8.12
CA SER A 7 -2.85 0.45 -9.39
C SER A 7 -4.35 0.25 -9.23
N TYR A 8 -5.14 0.99 -10.02
CA TYR A 8 -6.58 0.87 -10.03
C TYR A 8 -7.02 -0.35 -10.85
N ALA A 9 -7.94 -1.12 -10.32
CA ALA A 9 -8.61 -2.20 -11.04
C ALA A 9 -10.10 -1.90 -11.11
N GLY A 10 -10.62 -1.77 -12.31
CA GLY A 10 -12.02 -1.46 -12.54
C GLY A 10 -12.97 -2.59 -12.15
N PRO A 11 -14.27 -2.30 -12.08
CA PRO A 11 -15.25 -3.29 -11.70
C PRO A 11 -15.36 -4.39 -12.76
N THR A 12 -15.62 -5.61 -12.28
CA THR A 12 -15.91 -6.76 -13.10
C THR A 12 -17.30 -7.28 -12.75
N ASN A 13 -17.74 -8.37 -13.42
CA ASN A 13 -19.04 -8.97 -13.13
C ASN A 13 -19.15 -9.50 -11.70
N THR A 14 -18.02 -9.80 -11.06
CA THR A 14 -18.00 -10.43 -9.74
C THR A 14 -17.34 -9.54 -8.68
N ARG A 15 -16.67 -8.45 -9.07
CA ARG A 15 -15.95 -7.58 -8.15
C ARG A 15 -16.19 -6.11 -8.47
N GLY A 16 -16.28 -5.28 -7.44
CA GLY A 16 -16.30 -3.84 -7.60
C GLY A 16 -14.92 -3.26 -7.87
N SER A 17 -14.86 -1.94 -8.01
CA SER A 17 -13.59 -1.23 -8.15
C SER A 17 -12.69 -1.46 -6.95
N ARG A 18 -11.41 -1.57 -7.19
CA ARG A 18 -10.43 -1.84 -6.14
C ARG A 18 -9.06 -1.29 -6.49
N ILE A 19 -8.20 -1.20 -5.49
CA ILE A 19 -6.78 -0.86 -5.65
C ILE A 19 -5.95 -2.11 -5.43
N LEU A 20 -5.10 -2.43 -6.38
CA LEU A 20 -4.13 -3.52 -6.26
C LEU A 20 -2.83 -2.94 -5.69
N VAL A 21 -2.35 -3.50 -4.58
CA VAL A 21 -1.11 -3.06 -3.95
C VAL A 21 -0.10 -4.18 -4.03
N LYS A 22 1.07 -3.89 -4.59
CA LYS A 22 2.13 -4.87 -4.80
C LYS A 22 3.38 -4.47 -4.02
N SER A 23 3.99 -5.46 -3.39
CA SER A 23 5.27 -5.30 -2.72
C SER A 23 6.16 -6.50 -3.06
N TRP A 24 7.39 -6.47 -2.55
CA TRP A 24 8.33 -7.60 -2.74
C TRP A 24 7.89 -8.85 -1.98
N LEU A 25 7.04 -8.72 -0.97
CA LEU A 25 6.68 -9.80 -0.06
C LEU A 25 5.23 -10.24 -0.24
N LYS A 26 4.30 -9.28 -0.30
CA LYS A 26 2.86 -9.54 -0.39
C LYS A 26 2.19 -8.65 -1.41
N ASN A 27 1.16 -9.18 -2.03
CA ASN A 27 0.26 -8.41 -2.89
C ASN A 27 -1.15 -8.51 -2.31
N LYS A 28 -1.86 -7.39 -2.25
CA LYS A 28 -3.23 -7.35 -1.76
C LYS A 28 -4.09 -6.44 -2.60
N ALA A 29 -5.40 -6.68 -2.57
CA ALA A 29 -6.39 -5.80 -3.18
C ALA A 29 -7.26 -5.22 -2.09
N PHE A 30 -7.53 -3.92 -2.17
CA PHE A 30 -8.38 -3.21 -1.22
C PHE A 30 -9.52 -2.54 -1.98
N GLY A 31 -10.72 -2.51 -1.38
CA GLY A 31 -11.88 -1.89 -1.99
C GLY A 31 -11.69 -0.40 -2.23
N TRP A 32 -12.31 0.09 -3.30
CA TRP A 32 -12.34 1.51 -3.60
C TRP A 32 -13.31 2.23 -2.66
N ASP A 33 -12.87 3.33 -2.07
CA ASP A 33 -13.72 4.17 -1.22
C ASP A 33 -14.19 5.37 -2.04
N TYR A 34 -15.48 5.40 -2.33
CA TYR A 34 -16.07 6.44 -3.16
C TYR A 34 -16.14 7.80 -2.47
N SER A 35 -15.92 7.86 -1.15
CA SER A 35 -15.84 9.12 -0.42
C SER A 35 -14.49 9.82 -0.57
N LEU A 36 -13.48 9.13 -1.10
CA LEU A 36 -12.12 9.64 -1.28
C LEU A 36 -11.83 9.86 -2.76
N ASN A 37 -10.94 10.83 -3.05
CA ASN A 37 -10.44 10.99 -4.41
C ASN A 37 -9.46 9.85 -4.76
N SER A 38 -9.02 9.82 -6.02
CA SER A 38 -8.14 8.76 -6.52
C SER A 38 -6.83 8.69 -5.74
N GLU A 39 -6.18 9.81 -5.52
CA GLU A 39 -4.90 9.83 -4.83
C GLU A 39 -5.01 9.37 -3.38
N ALA A 40 -6.07 9.78 -2.69
CA ALA A 40 -6.32 9.34 -1.32
C ALA A 40 -6.64 7.84 -1.26
N ASN A 41 -7.36 7.30 -2.24
CA ASN A 41 -7.59 5.85 -2.32
C ASN A 41 -6.28 5.08 -2.44
N HIS A 42 -5.39 5.50 -3.32
CA HIS A 42 -4.08 4.85 -3.47
C HIS A 42 -3.26 4.92 -2.19
N LYS A 43 -3.24 6.08 -1.53
CA LYS A 43 -2.47 6.28 -0.30
C LYS A 43 -3.00 5.40 0.84
N VAL A 44 -4.31 5.36 1.03
CA VAL A 44 -4.94 4.54 2.07
C VAL A 44 -4.66 3.06 1.83
N ALA A 45 -4.78 2.60 0.58
CA ALA A 45 -4.50 1.21 0.25
C ALA A 45 -3.03 0.85 0.52
N ALA A 46 -2.10 1.72 0.16
CA ALA A 46 -0.68 1.51 0.46
C ALA A 46 -0.43 1.45 1.96
N GLN A 47 -1.05 2.34 2.75
CA GLN A 47 -0.93 2.34 4.19
C GLN A 47 -1.50 1.06 4.81
N GLN A 48 -2.62 0.55 4.29
CA GLN A 48 -3.19 -0.70 4.76
C GLN A 48 -2.24 -1.89 4.54
N LEU A 49 -1.53 -1.93 3.41
CA LEU A 49 -0.53 -2.97 3.19
C LEU A 49 0.65 -2.81 4.14
N VAL A 50 1.11 -1.58 4.37
CA VAL A 50 2.18 -1.30 5.35
C VAL A 50 1.77 -1.79 6.74
N ASP A 51 0.51 -1.57 7.14
CA ASP A 51 0.00 -2.03 8.43
C ASP A 51 0.04 -3.57 8.52
N VAL A 52 -0.28 -4.27 7.43
CA VAL A 52 -0.18 -5.74 7.38
C VAL A 52 1.27 -6.19 7.53
N LEU A 53 2.21 -5.56 6.83
CA LEU A 53 3.63 -5.88 6.93
C LEU A 53 4.14 -5.65 8.35
N ASN A 54 3.73 -4.58 8.99
CA ASN A 54 4.12 -4.27 10.36
C ASN A 54 3.53 -5.26 11.36
N ALA A 55 2.29 -5.67 11.17
CA ALA A 55 1.67 -6.69 12.02
C ALA A 55 2.45 -8.01 11.95
N ASP A 56 2.90 -8.40 10.75
CA ASP A 56 3.73 -9.59 10.58
C ASP A 56 5.08 -9.44 11.29
N ARG A 57 5.71 -8.26 11.22
CA ARG A 57 6.97 -8.00 11.92
C ARG A 57 6.81 -8.12 13.43
N ILE A 58 5.74 -7.57 13.97
CA ILE A 58 5.46 -7.65 15.40
C ILE A 58 5.30 -9.11 15.85
N LYS A 59 4.59 -9.90 15.07
CA LYS A 59 4.43 -11.34 15.33
C LYS A 59 5.75 -12.09 15.33
N GLN A 60 6.69 -11.66 14.51
CA GLN A 60 8.01 -12.29 14.38
C GLN A 60 9.02 -11.78 15.40
N GLY A 61 8.63 -10.83 16.25
CA GLY A 61 9.50 -10.28 17.29
C GLY A 61 10.32 -9.06 16.86
N TYR A 62 9.99 -8.44 15.73
CA TYR A 62 10.73 -7.28 15.20
C TYR A 62 9.97 -5.97 15.40
N ALA A 63 9.35 -5.80 16.56
CA ALA A 63 8.52 -4.62 16.83
C ALA A 63 9.31 -3.31 16.96
N ASP A 64 10.62 -3.37 17.20
CA ASP A 64 11.45 -2.18 17.42
C ASP A 64 11.60 -1.30 16.19
N PHE A 65 11.53 -1.89 15.00
CA PHE A 65 11.58 -1.19 13.72
C PHE A 65 10.39 -1.60 12.87
N GLN A 66 9.68 -0.62 12.38
CA GLN A 66 8.48 -0.84 11.56
C GLN A 66 8.57 -0.04 10.27
N TRP A 67 7.89 -0.54 9.24
CA TRP A 67 7.82 0.14 7.95
C TRP A 67 6.99 1.41 8.05
N SER A 68 7.47 2.47 7.41
CA SER A 68 6.75 3.73 7.28
C SER A 68 6.94 4.29 5.88
N ILE A 69 5.90 4.90 5.34
CA ILE A 69 5.97 5.57 4.03
C ILE A 69 6.77 6.85 4.20
N VAL A 70 7.87 6.99 3.47
CA VAL A 70 8.75 8.15 3.55
C VAL A 70 8.73 9.01 2.31
N ALA A 71 8.24 8.50 1.19
CA ALA A 71 8.11 9.26 -0.05
C ALA A 71 7.07 8.61 -0.94
N ALA A 72 6.52 9.37 -1.87
CA ALA A 72 5.52 8.88 -2.80
C ALA A 72 5.62 9.64 -4.11
N GLY A 73 5.21 8.99 -5.20
CA GLY A 73 5.15 9.60 -6.51
C GLY A 73 4.28 8.80 -7.45
N SER A 74 3.89 9.42 -8.56
CA SER A 74 3.13 8.72 -9.60
C SER A 74 4.05 7.83 -10.41
N MET A 75 3.49 6.72 -10.91
CA MET A 75 4.20 5.86 -11.86
C MET A 75 4.35 6.59 -13.19
N PRO A 76 5.45 6.36 -13.93
CA PRO A 76 5.68 7.04 -15.21
C PRO A 76 4.58 6.82 -16.24
N ASP A 77 3.88 5.69 -16.19
CA ASP A 77 2.79 5.39 -17.12
C ASP A 77 1.46 6.05 -16.72
N GLY A 78 1.41 6.75 -15.58
CA GLY A 78 0.20 7.42 -15.09
C GLY A 78 -0.88 6.48 -14.58
N LYS A 79 -0.60 5.18 -14.44
CA LYS A 79 -1.61 4.18 -14.07
C LYS A 79 -1.62 3.80 -12.60
N GLY A 80 -0.78 4.42 -11.80
CA GLY A 80 -0.71 4.13 -10.38
C GLY A 80 0.32 4.96 -9.68
N ASN A 81 0.58 4.62 -8.44
CA ASN A 81 1.52 5.34 -7.59
C ASN A 81 2.58 4.39 -7.06
N ALA A 82 3.73 4.96 -6.71
CA ALA A 82 4.79 4.26 -6.00
C ALA A 82 5.00 4.93 -4.64
N TYR A 83 5.18 4.11 -3.61
CA TYR A 83 5.44 4.57 -2.25
C TYR A 83 6.72 3.94 -1.78
N ILE A 84 7.65 4.78 -1.33
CA ILE A 84 8.91 4.31 -0.77
C ILE A 84 8.70 4.13 0.73
N ILE A 85 9.04 2.95 1.24
CA ILE A 85 8.95 2.67 2.67
C ILE A 85 10.32 2.34 3.21
N ASP A 86 10.54 2.69 4.46
CA ASP A 86 11.79 2.41 5.16
C ASP A 86 11.48 1.98 6.59
N LEU A 87 12.40 1.25 7.18
CA LEU A 87 12.28 0.85 8.57
C LEU A 87 12.64 2.03 9.47
N ILE A 88 11.73 2.38 10.36
CA ILE A 88 11.88 3.47 11.29
C ILE A 88 11.69 2.92 12.69
N GLU A 89 12.50 3.42 13.63
CA GLU A 89 12.37 3.02 15.03
C GLU A 89 10.98 3.34 15.55
N ALA A 90 10.29 2.30 16.05
CA ALA A 90 8.96 2.43 16.62
C ALA A 90 9.06 2.68 18.12
N LYS A 91 8.34 3.71 18.57
CA LYS A 91 8.32 4.06 20.00
C LYS A 91 6.95 3.82 20.59
#